data_8c100ac60769de76a77ac0f696fc19f1
#
_entry.id   8c100ac60769de76a77ac0f696fc19f1
#
_cell.length_a   1.000
_cell.length_b   1.000
_cell.length_c   1.000
_cell.angle_alpha   90.00
_cell.angle_beta   90.00
_cell.angle_gamma   90.00
#
_symmetry.space_group_name_H-M   'P 1'
#
loop_
_entity.id
_entity.type
_entity.pdbx_description
1 polymer ?
#
loop_
_entity_poly.entity_id
_entity_poly.type
_entity_poly.pdbx_seq_one_letter_code
_entity_poly.pdbx_strand_id
1 'polypeptide(L)'
;VLNNDLLPLFLKHCNNPNLWLASRAIDSSRPNSRLLKKALRLAEKDDISTVAHVNAATITDNYWIRPIGSNLTYNDVKFSDDYFSNLALKGNYDSFNKAATSKKSRTPELTNVGSFEKCWKLRNGKWWMYKKASHNEMFSELFAYELGNELGFNMAIYERGKGFIKSLDFTDSASVNFEPASTFMKKNEDYLD
;
A
#
# COMPACT_ATOMS: atom_id res chain seq x y z
N VAL A 1 10.74 -5.75 23.90
CA VAL A 1 11.26 -5.11 22.68
C VAL A 1 12.77 -5.09 22.75
N LEU A 2 13.45 -5.65 21.74
CA LEU A 2 14.91 -5.72 21.72
C LEU A 2 15.56 -4.36 21.37
N ASN A 3 14.91 -3.58 20.49
CA ASN A 3 15.36 -2.24 20.15
C ASN A 3 14.14 -1.35 19.78
N ASN A 4 13.84 -0.35 20.61
CA ASN A 4 12.74 0.58 20.40
C ASN A 4 12.98 1.51 19.19
N ASP A 5 14.23 1.79 18.85
CA ASP A 5 14.54 2.71 17.75
C ASP A 5 14.13 2.14 16.39
N LEU A 6 14.07 0.82 16.28
CA LEU A 6 13.66 0.10 15.07
C LEU A 6 12.14 -0.10 14.95
N LEU A 7 11.35 0.34 15.93
CA LEU A 7 9.90 0.24 15.84
C LEU A 7 9.32 1.29 14.89
N PRO A 8 8.19 0.96 14.20
CA PRO A 8 7.37 1.96 13.53
C PRO A 8 7.00 3.12 14.47
N LEU A 9 6.91 4.34 13.95
CA LEU A 9 6.48 5.51 14.73
C LEU A 9 5.12 5.27 15.37
N PHE A 10 4.19 4.64 14.65
CA PHE A 10 2.90 4.24 15.21
C PHE A 10 3.05 3.46 16.52
N LEU A 11 3.93 2.46 16.56
CA LEU A 11 4.11 1.64 17.77
C LEU A 11 4.85 2.38 18.88
N LYS A 12 5.72 3.34 18.56
CA LYS A 12 6.34 4.21 19.56
C LYS A 12 5.31 5.09 20.27
N HIS A 13 4.27 5.54 19.56
CA HIS A 13 3.21 6.39 20.11
C HIS A 13 2.04 5.62 20.72
N CYS A 14 1.59 4.55 20.09
CA CYS A 14 0.38 3.82 20.48
C CYS A 14 0.65 2.55 21.28
N ASN A 15 1.81 1.92 21.12
CA ASN A 15 2.22 0.65 21.74
C ASN A 15 1.17 -0.48 21.60
N ASN A 16 0.41 -0.49 20.50
CA ASN A 16 -0.61 -1.49 20.21
C ASN A 16 -0.37 -2.16 18.85
N PRO A 17 0.26 -3.34 18.81
CA PRO A 17 0.55 -4.06 17.57
C PRO A 17 -0.70 -4.41 16.74
N ASN A 18 -1.84 -4.69 17.37
CA ASN A 18 -3.07 -5.03 16.65
C ASN A 18 -3.62 -3.81 15.91
N LEU A 19 -3.59 -2.62 16.53
CA LEU A 19 -4.00 -1.38 15.87
C LEU A 19 -3.04 -1.02 14.73
N TRP A 20 -1.73 -1.22 14.92
CA TRP A 20 -0.76 -1.03 13.86
C TRP A 20 -1.00 -1.97 12.67
N LEU A 21 -1.26 -3.26 12.91
CA LEU A 21 -1.61 -4.20 11.84
C LEU A 21 -2.90 -3.79 11.13
N ALA A 22 -3.95 -3.47 11.87
CA ALA A 22 -5.22 -3.03 11.29
C ALA A 22 -5.06 -1.75 10.43
N SER A 23 -4.22 -0.79 10.86
CA SER A 23 -3.96 0.44 10.11
C SER A 23 -3.26 0.22 8.76
N ARG A 24 -2.65 -0.93 8.56
CA ARG A 24 -1.96 -1.32 7.31
C ARG A 24 -2.88 -2.04 6.32
N ALA A 25 -4.09 -2.39 6.71
CA ALA A 25 -4.99 -3.16 5.87
C ALA A 25 -5.55 -2.34 4.70
N ILE A 26 -5.81 -3.03 3.60
CA ILE A 26 -6.59 -2.48 2.50
C ILE A 26 -7.94 -1.99 3.03
N ASP A 27 -8.31 -0.76 2.67
CA ASP A 27 -9.59 -0.18 3.08
C ASP A 27 -10.76 -1.02 2.54
N SER A 28 -11.65 -1.43 3.42
CA SER A 28 -12.85 -2.22 3.08
C SER A 28 -13.83 -1.46 2.19
N SER A 29 -13.84 -0.12 2.25
CA SER A 29 -14.64 0.77 1.39
C SER A 29 -14.09 0.90 -0.03
N ARG A 30 -12.83 0.49 -0.27
CA ARG A 30 -12.25 0.55 -1.61
C ARG A 30 -13.04 -0.35 -2.57
N PRO A 31 -13.45 0.16 -3.73
CA PRO A 31 -14.02 -0.64 -4.80
C PRO A 31 -13.23 -1.87 -5.07
N ASN A 32 -13.32 -2.90 -5.39
CA ASN A 32 -12.47 -4.06 -5.71
C ASN A 32 -11.78 -4.76 -4.51
N SER A 33 -11.79 -4.19 -3.30
CA SER A 33 -11.18 -4.83 -2.12
C SER A 33 -11.78 -6.21 -1.86
N ARG A 34 -13.11 -6.32 -1.94
CA ARG A 34 -13.85 -7.58 -1.76
C ARG A 34 -13.49 -8.62 -2.84
N LEU A 35 -13.38 -8.18 -4.10
CA LEU A 35 -13.00 -9.08 -5.20
C LEU A 35 -11.56 -9.58 -5.04
N LEU A 36 -10.66 -8.71 -4.61
CA LEU A 36 -9.28 -9.06 -4.33
C LEU A 36 -9.19 -10.07 -3.17
N LYS A 37 -9.85 -9.79 -2.04
CA LYS A 37 -9.92 -10.73 -0.90
C LYS A 37 -10.51 -12.08 -1.33
N LYS A 38 -11.56 -12.08 -2.16
CA LYS A 38 -12.17 -13.31 -2.69
C LYS A 38 -11.21 -14.11 -3.58
N ALA A 39 -10.49 -13.44 -4.49
CA ALA A 39 -9.50 -14.10 -5.34
C ALA A 39 -8.35 -14.74 -4.54
N LEU A 40 -7.99 -14.14 -3.41
CA LEU A 40 -6.97 -14.63 -2.48
C LEU A 40 -7.49 -15.60 -1.41
N ARG A 41 -8.79 -15.93 -1.44
CA ARG A 41 -9.47 -16.79 -0.44
C ARG A 41 -9.43 -16.20 1.00
N LEU A 42 -9.51 -14.88 1.07
CA LEU A 42 -9.48 -14.10 2.33
C LEU A 42 -10.81 -13.37 2.60
N ALA A 43 -11.90 -13.73 1.92
CA ALA A 43 -13.16 -13.00 2.00
C ALA A 43 -13.73 -12.86 3.42
N GLU A 44 -13.52 -13.88 4.26
CA GLU A 44 -14.01 -13.95 5.64
C GLU A 44 -12.95 -13.49 6.68
N LYS A 45 -11.80 -12.98 6.23
CA LYS A 45 -10.74 -12.55 7.14
C LYS A 45 -10.91 -11.10 7.54
N ASP A 46 -10.70 -10.84 8.82
CA ASP A 46 -10.57 -9.49 9.37
C ASP A 46 -9.29 -8.78 8.85
N ASP A 47 -9.12 -7.53 9.20
CA ASP A 47 -8.02 -6.71 8.71
C ASP A 47 -6.66 -7.23 9.23
N ILE A 48 -6.57 -7.63 10.49
CA ILE A 48 -5.34 -8.17 11.08
C ILE A 48 -4.94 -9.47 10.37
N SER A 49 -5.88 -10.41 10.20
CA SER A 49 -5.65 -11.67 9.49
C SER A 49 -5.31 -11.45 8.01
N THR A 50 -5.92 -10.44 7.36
CA THR A 50 -5.62 -10.06 5.98
C THR A 50 -4.18 -9.55 5.85
N VAL A 51 -3.75 -8.68 6.73
CA VAL A 51 -2.39 -8.13 6.76
C VAL A 51 -1.36 -9.20 7.14
N ALA A 52 -1.67 -10.05 8.13
CA ALA A 52 -0.83 -11.16 8.54
C ALA A 52 -0.58 -12.17 7.40
N HIS A 53 -1.54 -12.35 6.49
CA HIS A 53 -1.40 -13.23 5.32
C HIS A 53 -0.22 -12.83 4.41
N VAL A 54 0.12 -11.56 4.36
CA VAL A 54 1.29 -11.03 3.63
C VAL A 54 2.42 -10.61 4.56
N ASN A 55 2.42 -11.11 5.81
CA ASN A 55 3.44 -10.79 6.82
C ASN A 55 3.53 -9.28 7.14
N ALA A 56 2.46 -8.54 6.98
CA ALA A 56 2.40 -7.08 7.10
C ALA A 56 3.37 -6.31 6.18
N ALA A 57 3.98 -6.97 5.21
CA ALA A 57 4.91 -6.33 4.27
C ALA A 57 4.21 -5.30 3.38
N THR A 58 4.92 -4.21 3.07
CA THR A 58 4.49 -3.17 2.10
C THR A 58 5.57 -2.94 1.06
N ILE A 59 5.31 -2.05 0.09
CA ILE A 59 6.32 -1.57 -0.84
C ILE A 59 7.15 -0.45 -0.20
N THR A 60 6.56 0.33 0.71
CA THR A 60 7.07 1.63 1.15
C THR A 60 7.79 1.62 2.49
N ASP A 61 7.91 0.45 3.13
CA ASP A 61 8.67 0.29 4.37
C ASP A 61 9.20 -1.13 4.56
N ASN A 62 10.13 -1.30 5.50
CA ASN A 62 10.76 -2.58 5.86
C ASN A 62 10.13 -3.25 7.07
N TYR A 63 8.99 -2.77 7.56
CA TYR A 63 8.33 -3.38 8.70
C TYR A 63 7.52 -4.59 8.28
N TRP A 64 7.71 -5.69 8.98
CA TRP A 64 7.01 -6.93 8.71
C TRP A 64 6.91 -7.80 9.98
N ILE A 65 6.04 -8.81 9.93
CA ILE A 65 5.85 -9.77 11.01
C ILE A 65 6.14 -11.19 10.54
N ARG A 66 6.54 -12.03 11.48
CA ARG A 66 6.67 -13.47 11.25
C ARG A 66 6.16 -14.28 12.44
N PRO A 67 5.68 -15.51 12.23
CA PRO A 67 5.39 -16.43 13.33
C PRO A 67 6.62 -16.68 14.19
N ILE A 68 6.41 -16.82 15.50
CA ILE A 68 7.49 -17.21 16.42
C ILE A 68 8.07 -18.56 15.99
N GLY A 69 9.39 -18.69 15.96
CA GLY A 69 10.08 -19.90 15.51
C GLY A 69 10.20 -20.05 13.99
N SER A 70 9.64 -19.12 13.19
CA SER A 70 9.80 -19.14 11.74
C SER A 70 11.21 -18.70 11.32
N ASN A 71 11.75 -19.32 10.26
CA ASN A 71 13.04 -18.95 9.66
C ASN A 71 12.89 -17.95 8.49
N LEU A 72 11.68 -17.38 8.28
CA LEU A 72 11.46 -16.38 7.25
C LEU A 72 12.38 -15.17 7.43
N THR A 73 12.89 -14.67 6.30
CA THR A 73 13.67 -13.44 6.18
C THR A 73 12.86 -12.37 5.43
N TYR A 74 13.30 -11.11 5.43
CA TYR A 74 12.65 -10.06 4.65
C TYR A 74 12.63 -10.39 3.14
N ASN A 75 13.67 -11.04 2.62
CA ASN A 75 13.72 -11.45 1.22
C ASN A 75 12.62 -12.45 0.83
N ASP A 76 12.14 -13.24 1.80
CA ASP A 76 11.03 -14.19 1.56
C ASP A 76 9.66 -13.51 1.56
N VAL A 77 9.55 -12.35 2.18
CA VAL A 77 8.28 -11.66 2.37
C VAL A 77 8.12 -10.40 1.52
N LYS A 78 9.19 -9.76 1.08
CA LYS A 78 9.12 -8.60 0.19
C LYS A 78 8.42 -8.95 -1.12
N PHE A 79 7.72 -7.98 -1.69
CA PHE A 79 7.04 -8.18 -2.96
C PHE A 79 7.99 -8.07 -4.15
N SER A 80 7.79 -8.93 -5.13
CA SER A 80 8.60 -9.01 -6.36
C SER A 80 7.77 -9.07 -7.64
N ASP A 81 6.44 -9.06 -7.54
CA ASP A 81 5.55 -9.06 -8.69
C ASP A 81 4.26 -8.26 -8.44
N ASP A 82 3.63 -7.84 -9.52
CA ASP A 82 2.41 -7.06 -9.56
C ASP A 82 1.21 -7.84 -10.13
N TYR A 83 1.16 -9.15 -9.92
CA TYR A 83 0.18 -10.06 -10.54
C TYR A 83 -1.27 -9.64 -10.35
N PHE A 84 -1.65 -9.17 -9.15
CA PHE A 84 -3.02 -8.77 -8.81
C PHE A 84 -3.34 -7.30 -9.15
N SER A 85 -2.40 -6.55 -9.69
CA SER A 85 -2.54 -5.11 -9.92
C SER A 85 -3.76 -4.73 -10.79
N ASN A 86 -4.04 -5.53 -11.83
CA ASN A 86 -5.19 -5.26 -12.71
C ASN A 86 -6.53 -5.52 -12.01
N LEU A 87 -6.61 -6.52 -11.13
CA LEU A 87 -7.80 -6.76 -10.32
C LEU A 87 -8.03 -5.62 -9.32
N ALA A 88 -6.98 -5.16 -8.66
CA ALA A 88 -7.07 -4.08 -7.70
C ALA A 88 -7.44 -2.73 -8.34
N LEU A 89 -6.94 -2.43 -9.54
CA LEU A 89 -7.18 -1.17 -10.22
C LEU A 89 -8.50 -1.13 -11.00
N LYS A 90 -8.87 -2.23 -11.67
CA LYS A 90 -10.03 -2.27 -12.57
C LYS A 90 -11.19 -3.08 -12.05
N GLY A 91 -10.94 -4.14 -11.31
CA GLY A 91 -11.93 -4.99 -10.65
C GLY A 91 -12.98 -5.61 -11.57
N ASN A 92 -12.64 -5.91 -12.82
CA ASN A 92 -13.57 -6.51 -13.75
C ASN A 92 -13.60 -8.03 -13.62
N TYR A 93 -14.63 -8.66 -14.23
CA TYR A 93 -14.86 -10.09 -14.17
C TYR A 93 -13.70 -10.93 -14.74
N ASP A 94 -13.11 -10.52 -15.85
CA ASP A 94 -11.99 -11.22 -16.48
C ASP A 94 -10.73 -11.18 -15.61
N SER A 95 -10.44 -10.03 -15.01
CA SER A 95 -9.33 -9.89 -14.06
C SER A 95 -9.54 -10.76 -12.83
N PHE A 96 -10.78 -10.84 -12.33
CA PHE A 96 -11.12 -11.71 -11.21
C PHE A 96 -10.94 -13.19 -11.54
N ASN A 97 -11.49 -13.67 -12.66
CA ASN A 97 -11.36 -15.07 -13.06
C ASN A 97 -9.90 -15.49 -13.22
N LYS A 98 -9.11 -14.66 -13.89
CA LYS A 98 -7.68 -14.91 -14.06
C LYS A 98 -6.96 -14.98 -12.70
N ALA A 99 -7.27 -14.06 -11.80
CA ALA A 99 -6.66 -14.03 -10.47
C ALA A 99 -7.09 -15.22 -9.60
N ALA A 100 -8.38 -15.59 -9.61
CA ALA A 100 -8.94 -16.68 -8.83
C ALA A 100 -8.37 -18.07 -9.17
N THR A 101 -7.91 -18.28 -10.40
CA THR A 101 -7.28 -19.52 -10.85
C THR A 101 -5.79 -19.58 -10.58
N SER A 102 -5.19 -18.47 -10.11
CA SER A 102 -3.76 -18.40 -9.81
C SER A 102 -3.39 -19.21 -8.57
N LYS A 103 -2.18 -19.77 -8.61
CA LYS A 103 -1.52 -20.32 -7.41
C LYS A 103 -0.88 -19.24 -6.53
N LYS A 104 -0.78 -18.00 -7.02
CA LYS A 104 -0.23 -16.89 -6.24
C LYS A 104 -1.24 -16.49 -5.17
N SER A 105 -0.75 -16.26 -3.96
CA SER A 105 -1.57 -15.94 -2.79
C SER A 105 -1.20 -14.62 -2.12
N ARG A 106 -0.16 -13.94 -2.59
CA ARG A 106 0.37 -12.72 -1.97
C ARG A 106 0.34 -11.55 -2.95
N THR A 107 0.08 -10.36 -2.43
CA THR A 107 0.08 -9.10 -3.20
C THR A 107 0.29 -7.91 -2.28
N PRO A 108 1.02 -6.86 -2.72
CA PRO A 108 1.17 -5.61 -1.96
C PRO A 108 -0.16 -4.86 -1.79
N GLU A 109 -1.18 -5.22 -2.57
CA GLU A 109 -2.47 -4.53 -2.53
C GLU A 109 -3.23 -4.72 -1.21
N LEU A 110 -2.96 -5.80 -0.48
CA LEU A 110 -3.58 -6.07 0.82
C LEU A 110 -3.09 -5.09 1.91
N THR A 111 -1.93 -4.48 1.70
CA THR A 111 -1.35 -3.46 2.59
C THR A 111 -1.23 -2.09 1.93
N ASN A 112 -1.98 -1.86 0.86
CA ASN A 112 -2.05 -0.59 0.15
C ASN A 112 -3.26 0.21 0.63
N VAL A 113 -3.06 1.08 1.63
CA VAL A 113 -4.11 1.81 2.37
C VAL A 113 -4.77 2.89 1.51
N GLY A 114 -6.04 3.23 1.82
CA GLY A 114 -6.85 4.30 1.23
C GLY A 114 -7.96 3.81 0.32
N SER A 115 -8.99 4.66 0.11
CA SER A 115 -10.31 4.33 -0.43
C SER A 115 -10.41 4.29 -1.96
N PHE A 116 -9.49 4.90 -2.70
CA PHE A 116 -9.52 4.90 -4.18
C PHE A 116 -8.97 3.61 -4.77
N GLU A 117 -9.47 3.23 -5.97
CA GLU A 117 -8.87 2.14 -6.73
C GLU A 117 -7.44 2.50 -7.10
N LYS A 118 -6.54 1.69 -6.64
CA LYS A 118 -5.11 1.84 -6.88
C LYS A 118 -4.39 0.50 -6.82
N CYS A 119 -3.22 0.47 -7.40
CA CYS A 119 -2.37 -0.71 -7.37
C CYS A 119 -0.90 -0.35 -7.52
N TRP A 120 -0.07 -1.23 -7.04
CA TRP A 120 1.36 -1.21 -7.32
C TRP A 120 1.66 -1.94 -8.64
N LYS A 121 2.49 -1.33 -9.48
CA LYS A 121 3.02 -1.97 -10.70
C LYS A 121 4.52 -1.89 -10.73
N LEU A 122 5.13 -3.02 -11.06
CA LEU A 122 6.58 -3.12 -11.24
C LEU A 122 6.91 -2.83 -12.71
N ARG A 123 7.69 -1.76 -12.96
CA ARG A 123 8.11 -1.34 -14.32
C ARG A 123 9.59 -1.04 -14.32
N ASN A 124 10.35 -1.75 -15.15
CA ASN A 124 11.79 -1.60 -15.27
C ASN A 124 12.52 -1.66 -13.91
N GLY A 125 12.10 -2.61 -13.05
CA GLY A 125 12.67 -2.80 -11.72
C GLY A 125 12.24 -1.77 -10.66
N LYS A 126 11.37 -0.81 -11.00
CA LYS A 126 10.87 0.22 -10.08
C LYS A 126 9.38 0.06 -9.81
N TRP A 127 8.96 0.30 -8.59
CA TRP A 127 7.56 0.30 -8.19
C TRP A 127 6.89 1.63 -8.53
N TRP A 128 5.69 1.54 -9.08
CA TRP A 128 4.82 2.67 -9.41
C TRP A 128 3.44 2.46 -8.80
N MET A 129 2.96 3.43 -8.06
CA MET A 129 1.58 3.49 -7.59
C MET A 129 0.69 4.01 -8.73
N TYR A 130 -0.28 3.22 -9.17
CA TYR A 130 -1.32 3.62 -10.11
C TYR A 130 -2.60 3.89 -9.33
N LYS A 131 -3.15 5.08 -9.41
CA LYS A 131 -4.39 5.50 -8.77
C LYS A 131 -5.39 5.89 -9.85
N LYS A 132 -6.59 5.28 -9.83
CA LYS A 132 -7.68 5.71 -10.69
C LYS A 132 -8.11 7.11 -10.27
N ALA A 133 -8.31 7.98 -11.23
CA ALA A 133 -8.59 9.38 -10.97
C ALA A 133 -9.51 9.97 -12.06
N SER A 134 -10.41 10.83 -11.65
CA SER A 134 -11.15 11.71 -12.56
C SER A 134 -10.21 12.74 -13.19
N HIS A 135 -10.72 13.48 -14.16
CA HIS A 135 -9.93 14.54 -14.80
C HIS A 135 -9.47 15.60 -13.80
N ASN A 136 -10.36 16.01 -12.89
CA ASN A 136 -10.05 17.04 -11.88
C ASN A 136 -9.02 16.55 -10.86
N GLU A 137 -9.13 15.32 -10.39
CA GLU A 137 -8.15 14.72 -9.49
C GLU A 137 -6.78 14.60 -10.17
N MET A 138 -6.72 14.14 -11.42
CA MET A 138 -5.47 14.10 -12.18
C MET A 138 -4.86 15.50 -12.34
N PHE A 139 -5.69 16.50 -12.62
CA PHE A 139 -5.24 17.88 -12.75
C PHE A 139 -4.64 18.39 -11.43
N SER A 140 -5.33 18.19 -10.30
CA SER A 140 -4.87 18.65 -8.99
C SER A 140 -3.53 18.02 -8.59
N GLU A 141 -3.40 16.70 -8.76
CA GLU A 141 -2.16 15.99 -8.43
C GLU A 141 -0.97 16.45 -9.31
N LEU A 142 -1.21 16.60 -10.63
CA LEU A 142 -0.17 17.05 -11.55
C LEU A 142 0.17 18.53 -11.34
N PHE A 143 -0.82 19.37 -11.09
CA PHE A 143 -0.60 20.79 -10.80
C PHE A 143 0.24 20.97 -9.54
N ALA A 144 -0.11 20.23 -8.46
CA ALA A 144 0.67 20.27 -7.22
C ALA A 144 2.11 19.77 -7.44
N TYR A 145 2.30 18.74 -8.26
CA TYR A 145 3.62 18.22 -8.62
C TYR A 145 4.46 19.27 -9.37
N GLU A 146 3.91 19.87 -10.42
CA GLU A 146 4.61 20.87 -11.22
C GLU A 146 4.91 22.14 -10.38
N LEU A 147 3.91 22.63 -9.63
CA LEU A 147 4.10 23.78 -8.75
C LEU A 147 5.17 23.53 -7.69
N GLY A 148 5.18 22.34 -7.08
CA GLY A 148 6.19 21.97 -6.10
C GLY A 148 7.59 21.94 -6.70
N ASN A 149 7.76 21.44 -7.92
CA ASN A 149 9.02 21.45 -8.63
C ASN A 149 9.49 22.90 -8.95
N GLU A 150 8.58 23.75 -9.43
CA GLU A 150 8.88 25.17 -9.70
C GLU A 150 9.29 25.94 -8.43
N LEU A 151 8.71 25.56 -7.28
CA LEU A 151 9.07 26.12 -5.97
C LEU A 151 10.33 25.49 -5.35
N GLY A 152 10.96 24.52 -6.04
CA GLY A 152 12.18 23.86 -5.58
C GLY A 152 11.99 22.82 -4.48
N PHE A 153 10.76 22.32 -4.28
CA PHE A 153 10.51 21.21 -3.35
C PHE A 153 10.97 19.87 -3.94
N ASN A 154 11.38 18.96 -3.06
CA ASN A 154 11.68 17.59 -3.45
C ASN A 154 10.35 16.81 -3.58
N MET A 155 9.82 16.75 -4.79
CA MET A 155 8.53 16.14 -5.08
C MET A 155 8.65 14.68 -5.49
N ALA A 156 7.67 13.85 -5.11
CA ALA A 156 7.49 12.54 -5.70
C ALA A 156 7.16 12.69 -7.20
N ILE A 157 7.70 11.83 -8.05
CA ILE A 157 7.50 11.90 -9.51
C ILE A 157 6.09 11.44 -9.85
N TYR A 158 5.33 12.29 -10.53
CA TYR A 158 3.98 11.98 -11.01
C TYR A 158 3.93 11.96 -12.54
N GLU A 159 3.14 11.05 -13.09
CA GLU A 159 2.90 10.97 -14.53
C GLU A 159 1.41 10.69 -14.80
N ARG A 160 0.90 11.34 -15.84
CA ARG A 160 -0.47 11.13 -16.32
C ARG A 160 -0.59 9.81 -17.10
N GLY A 161 -1.66 9.04 -16.83
CA GLY A 161 -2.11 7.91 -17.64
C GLY A 161 -3.51 8.12 -18.20
N LYS A 162 -4.02 7.14 -18.95
CA LYS A 162 -5.39 7.18 -19.46
C LYS A 162 -6.36 6.70 -18.37
N GLY A 163 -7.03 7.62 -17.68
CA GLY A 163 -7.98 7.34 -16.60
C GLY A 163 -7.31 6.98 -15.26
N PHE A 164 -6.04 7.27 -15.10
CA PHE A 164 -5.30 7.11 -13.87
C PHE A 164 -4.12 8.09 -13.81
N ILE A 165 -3.65 8.34 -12.61
CA ILE A 165 -2.37 8.97 -12.35
C ILE A 165 -1.41 7.92 -11.77
N LYS A 166 -0.14 8.04 -12.03
CA LYS A 166 0.87 7.18 -11.44
C LYS A 166 1.96 8.00 -10.77
N SER A 167 2.44 7.53 -9.63
CA SER A 167 3.59 8.10 -8.93
C SER A 167 4.66 7.06 -8.74
N LEU A 168 5.92 7.48 -8.92
CA LEU A 168 7.06 6.62 -8.62
C LEU A 168 7.15 6.41 -7.12
N ASP A 169 7.49 5.19 -6.71
CA ASP A 169 7.85 4.91 -5.32
C ASP A 169 9.07 5.77 -4.93
N PHE A 170 8.81 6.71 -4.01
CA PHE A 170 9.83 7.65 -3.51
C PHE A 170 10.64 7.07 -2.35
N THR A 171 10.31 5.86 -1.88
CA THR A 171 11.06 5.19 -0.82
C THR A 171 12.22 4.36 -1.35
N ASP A 172 12.40 4.30 -2.67
CA ASP A 172 13.39 3.49 -3.35
C ASP A 172 13.38 2.03 -2.87
N SER A 173 12.21 1.40 -3.02
CA SER A 173 11.95 0.02 -2.57
C SER A 173 12.25 -0.17 -1.08
N ALA A 174 11.75 0.77 -0.26
CA ALA A 174 11.92 0.81 1.19
C ALA A 174 13.37 0.98 1.66
N SER A 175 14.23 1.65 0.90
CA SER A 175 15.53 2.12 1.41
C SER A 175 15.35 3.16 2.53
N VAL A 176 14.22 3.89 2.50
CA VAL A 176 13.67 4.68 3.61
C VAL A 176 12.27 4.21 3.95
N ASN A 177 11.88 4.24 5.22
CA ASN A 177 10.55 3.85 5.63
C ASN A 177 9.59 5.04 5.53
N PHE A 178 8.45 4.83 4.88
CA PHE A 178 7.36 5.79 4.84
C PHE A 178 6.26 5.39 5.83
N GLU A 179 5.88 6.31 6.70
CA GLU A 179 4.71 6.19 7.55
C GLU A 179 3.80 7.42 7.36
N PRO A 180 2.50 7.25 7.07
CA PRO A 180 1.58 8.37 6.94
C PRO A 180 1.48 9.19 8.24
N ALA A 181 1.42 10.51 8.15
CA ALA A 181 1.29 11.39 9.31
C ALA A 181 0.08 11.02 10.20
N SER A 182 -1.02 10.58 9.59
CA SER A 182 -2.21 10.09 10.29
C SER A 182 -1.95 8.91 11.25
N THR A 183 -0.82 8.22 11.14
CA THR A 183 -0.48 7.10 12.03
C THR A 183 0.01 7.54 13.40
N PHE A 184 0.46 8.79 13.54
CA PHE A 184 0.98 9.34 14.80
C PHE A 184 0.33 10.66 15.21
N MET A 185 -0.50 11.27 14.37
CA MET A 185 -1.31 12.43 14.74
C MET A 185 -2.55 11.99 15.53
N LYS A 186 -2.94 12.78 16.52
CA LYS A 186 -4.16 12.53 17.30
C LYS A 186 -5.38 12.74 16.40
N LYS A 187 -6.43 11.93 16.59
CA LYS A 187 -7.68 12.01 15.82
C LYS A 187 -8.39 13.37 15.82
N ASN A 188 -8.06 14.24 16.77
CA ASN A 188 -8.68 15.57 16.95
C ASN A 188 -7.74 16.72 16.58
N GLU A 189 -6.57 16.43 16.03
CA GLU A 189 -5.72 17.49 15.49
C GLU A 189 -6.26 17.88 14.13
N ASP A 190 -6.64 19.16 14.00
CA ASP A 190 -7.08 19.71 12.72
C ASP A 190 -5.87 19.76 11.79
N TYR A 191 -5.97 19.13 10.62
CA TYR A 191 -4.86 19.08 9.65
C TYR A 191 -4.61 20.43 8.96
N LEU A 192 -5.37 21.47 9.36
CA LEU A 192 -5.35 22.82 8.78
C LEU A 192 -4.68 23.86 9.68
N ASP A 193 -4.22 23.46 10.86
CA ASP A 193 -3.46 24.34 11.75
C ASP A 193 -1.95 24.28 11.50
#